data_e64355545517eb2a2e8c2e4dd207f817
#
_entry.id   e64355545517eb2a2e8c2e4dd207f817
#
_cell.length_a   1.000
_cell.length_b   1.000
_cell.length_c   1.000
_cell.angle_alpha   90.00
_cell.angle_beta   90.00
_cell.angle_gamma   90.00
#
_symmetry.space_group_name_H-M   'P 1'
#
loop_
_entity.id
_entity.type
_entity.pdbx_description
1 polymer ?
#
loop_
_entity_poly.entity_id
_entity_poly.type
_entity_poly.pdbx_seq_one_letter_code
_entity_poly.pdbx_strand_id
1 'polypeptide(L)'
;MIVLNFKAQLTVDVIAKVAERKITIANATKLLNKSRRTIVRYLQRYRSQGLQFVVHGNKGCEPVNKTPDRLKQHVQSLIREKYYDLNLLHLAEILETHEHILVKRETLRKWAHDIHHVKRAKRRRSRFHRRRERMEAPGLMLQMDGSTHRWFGDKKSCLIAMIDDANSDIHAEFFPSETTEGCMKVMRSVVEKYGVFKTLYVDRAGIFGGPKRCNFSQMQRACEELGIEIIFASSPQGKGRIERAFDTLQDRLIPELRLNNITDMTGANSYLQHVFIPQFWRKNLVVKSKTSDTEYVPVSRYTNLDDICITKVYRKVRNDHTFSYRGKLYFIDSPLKHSIANQKIEIRSGKNKRFDTYFAGRQLQVTEVTEPEKVSSEDNEIQKKLEVLALADRLGNVAEASRLSGVSRDTIYRHRKLIKQGGIESLKRQETPDLHHKNRTE
;
A
#
# COMPACT_ATOMS: atom_id res chain seq x y z
N MET A 1 52.83 29.03 -10.27
CA MET A 1 52.14 30.29 -10.67
C MET A 1 51.06 30.61 -9.64
N ILE A 2 51.05 31.79 -9.02
CA ILE A 2 50.01 32.18 -8.05
C ILE A 2 48.85 32.82 -8.84
N VAL A 3 47.74 32.13 -8.93
CA VAL A 3 46.52 32.70 -9.54
C VAL A 3 45.81 33.49 -8.46
N LEU A 4 45.73 34.81 -8.63
CA LEU A 4 45.08 35.75 -7.71
C LEU A 4 43.68 36.06 -8.22
N ASN A 5 42.69 36.08 -7.31
CA ASN A 5 41.38 36.62 -7.63
C ASN A 5 41.42 38.17 -7.59
N PHE A 6 40.40 38.83 -8.15
CA PHE A 6 40.38 40.29 -8.25
C PHE A 6 40.62 41.03 -6.91
N LYS A 7 40.04 40.52 -5.80
CA LYS A 7 40.26 41.12 -4.45
C LYS A 7 41.72 40.95 -3.95
N ALA A 8 42.30 39.83 -4.24
CA ALA A 8 43.69 39.56 -3.89
C ALA A 8 44.67 40.43 -4.72
N GLN A 9 44.40 40.56 -6.02
CA GLN A 9 45.17 41.44 -6.92
C GLN A 9 45.08 42.90 -6.46
N LEU A 10 43.88 43.40 -6.21
CA LEU A 10 43.70 44.76 -5.66
C LEU A 10 44.45 44.96 -4.34
N THR A 11 44.45 43.95 -3.46
CA THR A 11 45.18 44.02 -2.20
C THR A 11 46.69 44.10 -2.44
N VAL A 12 47.23 43.32 -3.37
CA VAL A 12 48.65 43.37 -3.76
C VAL A 12 49.01 44.75 -4.30
N ASP A 13 48.23 45.27 -5.24
CA ASP A 13 48.51 46.56 -5.91
C ASP A 13 48.51 47.72 -4.91
N VAL A 14 47.52 47.74 -4.00
CA VAL A 14 47.42 48.78 -2.97
C VAL A 14 48.59 48.67 -1.98
N ILE A 15 48.94 47.47 -1.51
CA ILE A 15 50.07 47.29 -0.54
C ILE A 15 51.43 47.57 -1.20
N ALA A 16 51.62 47.19 -2.47
CA ALA A 16 52.82 47.57 -3.22
C ALA A 16 52.98 49.10 -3.30
N LYS A 17 51.92 49.86 -3.64
CA LYS A 17 51.92 51.32 -3.66
C LYS A 17 52.24 51.94 -2.29
N VAL A 18 51.76 51.31 -1.19
CA VAL A 18 52.11 51.74 0.17
C VAL A 18 53.57 51.49 0.44
N ALA A 19 54.10 50.33 0.02
CA ALA A 19 55.52 50.01 0.18
C ALA A 19 56.48 51.01 -0.59
N GLU A 20 56.07 51.45 -1.78
CA GLU A 20 56.65 52.39 -2.62
C GLU A 20 56.46 53.88 -2.15
N ARG A 21 55.73 54.10 -1.04
CA ARG A 21 55.34 55.39 -0.51
C ARG A 21 54.44 56.26 -1.47
N LYS A 22 53.84 55.64 -2.50
CA LYS A 22 52.94 56.33 -3.43
C LYS A 22 51.61 56.64 -2.82
N ILE A 23 51.09 55.85 -1.85
CA ILE A 23 49.91 56.12 -1.09
C ILE A 23 50.16 55.94 0.43
N THR A 24 49.38 56.66 1.22
CA THR A 24 49.46 56.59 2.67
C THR A 24 48.72 55.36 3.22
N ILE A 25 49.10 54.93 4.43
CA ILE A 25 48.41 53.83 5.13
C ILE A 25 46.92 54.20 5.33
N ALA A 26 46.61 55.46 5.62
CA ALA A 26 45.23 55.92 5.78
C ALA A 26 44.39 55.77 4.50
N ASN A 27 44.99 56.06 3.34
CA ASN A 27 44.31 55.82 2.07
C ASN A 27 44.13 54.33 1.76
N ALA A 28 45.12 53.51 2.05
CA ALA A 28 45.01 52.05 1.90
C ALA A 28 43.93 51.43 2.78
N THR A 29 43.72 51.95 4.01
CA THR A 29 42.60 51.52 4.86
C THR A 29 41.23 51.77 4.23
N LYS A 30 41.07 52.93 3.60
CA LYS A 30 39.83 53.30 2.88
C LYS A 30 39.66 52.45 1.63
N LEU A 31 40.67 52.29 0.81
CA LEU A 31 40.64 51.51 -0.45
C LEU A 31 40.33 50.03 -0.25
N LEU A 32 40.97 49.43 0.77
CA LEU A 32 40.81 48.00 1.05
C LEU A 32 39.71 47.69 2.06
N ASN A 33 39.10 48.72 2.66
CA ASN A 33 38.13 48.59 3.76
C ASN A 33 38.67 47.66 4.88
N LYS A 34 39.95 47.95 5.33
CA LYS A 34 40.64 47.19 6.37
C LYS A 34 41.16 48.12 7.46
N SER A 35 41.31 47.58 8.67
CA SER A 35 41.88 48.36 9.77
C SER A 35 43.33 48.70 9.49
N ARG A 36 43.83 49.82 10.08
CA ARG A 36 45.24 50.25 10.02
C ARG A 36 46.19 49.12 10.43
N ARG A 37 45.85 48.40 11.50
CA ARG A 37 46.60 47.23 11.97
C ARG A 37 46.73 46.14 10.91
N THR A 38 45.70 45.88 10.17
CA THR A 38 45.72 44.90 9.06
C THR A 38 46.61 45.37 7.94
N ILE A 39 46.58 46.64 7.55
CA ILE A 39 47.42 47.20 6.49
C ILE A 39 48.89 47.11 6.90
N VAL A 40 49.23 47.50 8.13
CA VAL A 40 50.62 47.38 8.65
C VAL A 40 51.11 45.94 8.61
N ARG A 41 50.25 44.98 9.06
CA ARG A 41 50.57 43.54 9.00
C ARG A 41 50.78 43.05 7.57
N TYR A 42 49.95 43.50 6.63
CA TYR A 42 50.10 43.18 5.21
C TYR A 42 51.39 43.76 4.65
N LEU A 43 51.75 44.96 5.00
CA LEU A 43 52.98 45.60 4.57
C LEU A 43 54.23 44.85 5.10
N GLN A 44 54.17 44.43 6.38
CA GLN A 44 55.27 43.60 6.95
C GLN A 44 55.43 42.27 6.22
N ARG A 45 54.29 41.58 5.96
CA ARG A 45 54.29 40.32 5.23
C ARG A 45 54.70 40.49 3.77
N TYR A 46 54.32 41.57 3.11
CA TYR A 46 54.71 41.87 1.75
C TYR A 46 56.27 42.05 1.64
N ARG A 47 56.85 42.71 2.62
CA ARG A 47 58.31 42.88 2.68
C ARG A 47 59.07 41.58 2.91
N SER A 48 58.49 40.63 3.67
CA SER A 48 59.16 39.36 4.00
C SER A 48 58.80 38.22 3.02
N GLN A 49 57.59 38.19 2.46
CA GLN A 49 57.08 37.07 1.68
C GLN A 49 56.77 37.44 0.21
N GLY A 50 56.96 38.68 -0.19
CA GLY A 50 56.61 39.16 -1.53
C GLY A 50 55.10 38.99 -1.80
N LEU A 51 54.77 38.58 -3.00
CA LEU A 51 53.38 38.39 -3.44
C LEU A 51 52.61 37.28 -2.68
N GLN A 52 53.30 36.41 -1.98
CA GLN A 52 52.67 35.31 -1.23
C GLN A 52 51.88 35.80 -0.01
N PHE A 53 52.11 37.01 0.49
CA PHE A 53 51.44 37.55 1.68
C PHE A 53 49.93 37.56 1.58
N VAL A 54 49.37 37.62 0.37
CA VAL A 54 47.92 37.68 0.11
C VAL A 54 47.30 36.29 0.08
N VAL A 55 48.08 35.24 -0.04
CA VAL A 55 47.62 33.86 0.01
C VAL A 55 47.33 33.50 1.46
N HIS A 56 46.11 33.07 1.74
CA HIS A 56 45.75 32.66 3.09
C HIS A 56 46.53 31.43 3.49
N GLY A 57 47.13 31.45 4.70
CA GLY A 57 48.03 30.37 5.18
C GLY A 57 47.37 28.97 5.22
N ASN A 58 46.03 28.90 5.32
CA ASN A 58 45.31 27.64 5.27
C ASN A 58 44.97 27.20 3.85
N LYS A 59 45.37 27.92 2.79
CA LYS A 59 45.12 27.50 1.42
C LYS A 59 46.00 26.30 1.09
N GLY A 60 45.35 25.14 0.82
CA GLY A 60 46.02 23.87 0.57
C GLY A 60 46.28 23.00 1.81
N CYS A 61 46.04 23.53 3.02
CA CYS A 61 46.12 22.73 4.24
C CYS A 61 44.87 21.89 4.40
N GLU A 62 45.02 20.62 4.66
CA GLU A 62 43.87 19.76 5.04
C GLU A 62 43.42 20.11 6.46
N PRO A 63 42.09 20.28 6.69
CA PRO A 63 41.59 20.50 8.03
C PRO A 63 41.88 19.29 8.92
N VAL A 64 42.29 19.53 10.18
CA VAL A 64 42.59 18.47 11.16
C VAL A 64 41.45 17.52 11.39
N ASN A 65 40.21 18.01 11.23
CA ASN A 65 38.97 17.24 11.37
C ASN A 65 38.41 16.76 10.02
N LYS A 66 39.21 16.71 8.95
CA LYS A 66 38.78 16.11 7.68
C LYS A 66 38.62 14.62 7.87
N THR A 67 37.45 14.12 7.50
CA THR A 67 37.21 12.68 7.51
C THR A 67 38.11 11.98 6.49
N PRO A 68 38.74 10.85 6.84
CA PRO A 68 39.62 10.12 5.92
C PRO A 68 38.93 9.74 4.61
N ASP A 69 39.62 9.95 3.48
CA ASP A 69 39.06 9.64 2.16
C ASP A 69 38.72 8.14 2.02
N ARG A 70 39.48 7.25 2.68
CA ARG A 70 39.20 5.81 2.74
C ARG A 70 37.80 5.52 3.36
N LEU A 71 37.45 6.22 4.45
CA LEU A 71 36.12 6.06 5.08
C LEU A 71 35.03 6.58 4.16
N LYS A 72 35.25 7.71 3.49
CA LYS A 72 34.30 8.24 2.49
C LYS A 72 34.04 7.23 1.37
N GLN A 73 35.09 6.65 0.79
CA GLN A 73 34.95 5.66 -0.28
C GLN A 73 34.22 4.41 0.19
N HIS A 74 34.51 3.92 1.39
CA HIS A 74 33.83 2.78 1.98
C HIS A 74 32.33 3.05 2.16
N VAL A 75 31.95 4.19 2.72
CA VAL A 75 30.53 4.56 2.86
C VAL A 75 29.86 4.71 1.49
N GLN A 76 30.56 5.25 0.50
CA GLN A 76 30.03 5.36 -0.86
C GLN A 76 29.81 4.00 -1.53
N SER A 77 30.65 2.98 -1.28
CA SER A 77 30.40 1.61 -1.77
C SER A 77 29.19 0.99 -1.05
N LEU A 78 29.07 1.14 0.27
CA LEU A 78 27.90 0.69 1.01
C LEU A 78 26.58 1.29 0.50
N ILE A 79 26.60 2.60 0.15
CA ILE A 79 25.42 3.24 -0.44
C ILE A 79 25.04 2.63 -1.79
N ARG A 80 26.00 2.28 -2.63
CA ARG A 80 25.73 1.72 -3.96
C ARG A 80 25.27 0.26 -3.91
N GLU A 81 25.85 -0.54 -3.04
CA GLU A 81 25.73 -2.00 -3.05
C GLU A 81 24.63 -2.48 -2.08
N LYS A 82 24.58 -1.92 -0.87
CA LYS A 82 23.76 -2.45 0.22
C LYS A 82 22.59 -1.52 0.60
N TYR A 83 22.82 -0.21 0.64
CA TYR A 83 21.92 0.79 1.22
C TYR A 83 21.36 1.78 0.18
N TYR A 84 21.18 1.32 -1.05
CA TYR A 84 20.82 2.14 -2.20
C TYR A 84 19.41 2.77 -2.13
N ASP A 85 18.51 2.23 -1.32
CA ASP A 85 17.12 2.66 -1.17
C ASP A 85 16.83 3.40 0.14
N LEU A 86 17.83 3.59 1.01
CA LEU A 86 17.67 4.29 2.27
C LEU A 86 17.70 5.82 2.08
N ASN A 87 16.79 6.52 2.79
CA ASN A 87 16.95 7.95 2.94
C ASN A 87 18.16 8.29 3.84
N LEU A 88 18.66 9.52 3.73
CA LEU A 88 19.90 9.91 4.42
C LEU A 88 19.83 9.88 5.95
N LEU A 89 18.64 10.02 6.55
CA LEU A 89 18.47 9.91 8.00
C LEU A 89 18.55 8.44 8.43
N HIS A 90 17.81 7.59 7.73
CA HIS A 90 17.82 6.15 7.95
C HIS A 90 19.22 5.56 7.71
N LEU A 91 19.89 6.00 6.64
CA LEU A 91 21.27 5.61 6.35
C LEU A 91 22.23 5.98 7.50
N ALA A 92 22.11 7.17 8.09
CA ALA A 92 22.96 7.57 9.22
C ALA A 92 22.74 6.64 10.42
N GLU A 93 21.49 6.29 10.73
CA GLU A 93 21.13 5.38 11.83
C GLU A 93 21.65 3.95 11.58
N ILE A 94 21.50 3.45 10.37
CA ILE A 94 21.99 2.11 9.99
C ILE A 94 23.54 2.03 9.99
N LEU A 95 24.20 3.06 9.48
CA LEU A 95 25.67 3.12 9.54
C LEU A 95 26.19 3.12 10.98
N GLU A 96 25.52 3.81 11.89
CA GLU A 96 25.87 3.81 13.31
C GLU A 96 25.61 2.45 13.97
N THR A 97 24.44 1.86 13.75
CA THR A 97 24.00 0.64 14.43
C THR A 97 24.61 -0.63 13.86
N HIS A 98 24.75 -0.75 12.55
CA HIS A 98 25.18 -1.99 11.87
C HIS A 98 26.65 -1.96 11.42
N GLU A 99 27.14 -0.79 11.01
CA GLU A 99 28.51 -0.67 10.49
C GLU A 99 29.46 0.01 11.50
N HIS A 100 28.92 0.48 12.64
CA HIS A 100 29.65 1.21 13.68
C HIS A 100 30.37 2.47 13.14
N ILE A 101 29.76 3.10 12.13
CA ILE A 101 30.27 4.31 11.46
C ILE A 101 29.42 5.51 11.85
N LEU A 102 29.98 6.40 12.67
CA LEU A 102 29.32 7.64 13.06
C LEU A 102 29.62 8.77 12.07
N VAL A 103 28.65 9.12 11.23
CA VAL A 103 28.77 10.21 10.25
C VAL A 103 27.53 11.10 10.28
N LYS A 104 27.74 12.41 10.36
CA LYS A 104 26.64 13.38 10.36
C LYS A 104 25.88 13.35 9.03
N ARG A 105 24.55 13.46 9.09
CA ARG A 105 23.64 13.46 7.93
C ARG A 105 24.08 14.42 6.81
N GLU A 106 24.57 15.60 7.16
CA GLU A 106 25.02 16.59 6.17
C GLU A 106 26.31 16.16 5.43
N THR A 107 27.18 15.43 6.10
CA THR A 107 28.36 14.82 5.48
C THR A 107 27.94 13.70 4.54
N LEU A 108 27.02 12.82 4.97
CA LEU A 108 26.44 11.79 4.11
C LEU A 108 25.75 12.39 2.88
N ARG A 109 25.02 13.49 3.05
CA ARG A 109 24.38 14.19 1.93
C ARG A 109 25.37 14.64 0.88
N LYS A 110 26.52 15.19 1.29
CA LYS A 110 27.60 15.58 0.37
C LYS A 110 28.19 14.37 -0.34
N TRP A 111 28.49 13.29 0.39
CA TRP A 111 29.06 12.07 -0.18
C TRP A 111 28.12 11.35 -1.13
N ALA A 112 26.82 11.28 -0.80
CA ALA A 112 25.79 10.73 -1.66
C ALA A 112 25.56 11.59 -2.92
N HIS A 113 25.72 12.91 -2.81
CA HIS A 113 25.65 13.82 -3.95
C HIS A 113 26.84 13.61 -4.90
N ASP A 114 28.05 13.38 -4.37
CA ASP A 114 29.26 13.15 -5.18
C ASP A 114 29.13 11.91 -6.08
N ILE A 115 28.36 10.92 -5.65
CA ILE A 115 28.08 9.69 -6.42
C ILE A 115 26.73 9.72 -7.16
N HIS A 116 26.11 10.89 -7.28
CA HIS A 116 24.81 11.10 -7.94
C HIS A 116 23.65 10.28 -7.36
N HIS A 117 23.79 9.75 -6.14
CA HIS A 117 22.75 8.99 -5.46
C HIS A 117 21.57 9.90 -5.02
N VAL A 118 21.85 11.13 -4.63
CA VAL A 118 20.84 12.11 -4.23
C VAL A 118 20.83 13.29 -5.19
N LYS A 119 19.69 13.58 -5.79
CA LYS A 119 19.47 14.74 -6.65
C LYS A 119 19.25 16.00 -5.80
N ARG A 120 19.78 17.16 -6.24
CA ARG A 120 19.45 18.44 -5.63
C ARG A 120 17.93 18.70 -5.75
N ALA A 121 17.27 18.81 -4.61
CA ALA A 121 15.84 19.14 -4.60
C ALA A 121 15.65 20.56 -5.15
N LYS A 122 14.81 20.72 -6.18
CA LYS A 122 14.35 22.05 -6.63
C LYS A 122 13.51 22.65 -5.50
N ARG A 123 13.78 23.91 -5.12
CA ARG A 123 12.92 24.66 -4.19
C ARG A 123 11.51 24.73 -4.78
N ARG A 124 10.58 23.98 -4.20
CA ARG A 124 9.14 24.13 -4.51
C ARG A 124 8.60 25.33 -3.73
N ARG A 125 7.83 26.19 -4.38
CA ARG A 125 7.05 27.21 -3.66
C ARG A 125 6.07 26.47 -2.76
N SER A 126 6.17 26.62 -1.45
CA SER A 126 5.22 26.00 -0.53
C SER A 126 3.87 26.70 -0.70
N ARG A 127 2.82 25.93 -1.02
CA ARG A 127 1.46 26.42 -0.88
C ARG A 127 1.11 26.43 0.60
N PHE A 128 0.57 27.53 1.09
CA PHE A 128 0.09 27.60 2.46
C PHE A 128 -1.16 26.72 2.58
N HIS A 129 -1.07 25.70 3.43
CA HIS A 129 -2.21 24.87 3.82
C HIS A 129 -2.37 24.97 5.34
N ARG A 130 -3.56 25.39 5.77
CA ARG A 130 -3.88 25.41 7.20
C ARG A 130 -3.95 23.94 7.68
N ARG A 131 -3.14 23.58 8.65
CA ARG A 131 -3.17 22.25 9.24
C ARG A 131 -4.36 22.15 10.20
N ARG A 132 -5.13 21.05 10.10
CA ARG A 132 -6.14 20.73 11.09
C ARG A 132 -5.43 20.42 12.41
N GLU A 133 -5.97 20.95 13.50
CA GLU A 133 -5.47 20.62 14.84
C GLU A 133 -5.64 19.13 15.15
N ARG A 134 -4.83 18.62 16.07
CA ARG A 134 -4.97 17.27 16.59
C ARG A 134 -6.16 17.19 17.54
N MET A 135 -6.74 16.00 17.64
CA MET A 135 -7.67 15.72 18.72
C MET A 135 -6.95 15.85 20.08
N GLU A 136 -7.70 16.16 21.13
CA GLU A 136 -7.13 16.47 22.43
C GLU A 136 -6.68 15.23 23.18
N ALA A 137 -7.48 14.15 23.09
CA ALA A 137 -7.24 12.89 23.79
C ALA A 137 -7.13 11.71 22.81
N PRO A 138 -6.31 10.69 23.11
CA PRO A 138 -6.30 9.42 22.38
C PRO A 138 -7.67 8.74 22.44
N GLY A 139 -8.07 8.09 21.35
CA GLY A 139 -9.36 7.41 21.23
C GLY A 139 -10.51 8.31 20.77
N LEU A 140 -10.36 9.63 20.74
CA LEU A 140 -11.40 10.51 20.19
C LEU A 140 -11.61 10.29 18.68
N MET A 141 -10.55 10.14 17.91
CA MET A 141 -10.66 9.91 16.48
C MET A 141 -9.48 9.11 15.94
N LEU A 142 -9.78 8.03 15.24
CA LEU A 142 -8.81 7.26 14.48
C LEU A 142 -9.03 7.43 12.99
N GLN A 143 -7.96 7.61 12.23
CA GLN A 143 -7.99 7.61 10.77
C GLN A 143 -7.64 6.21 10.28
N MET A 144 -8.43 5.65 9.35
CA MET A 144 -8.15 4.37 8.70
C MET A 144 -7.98 4.57 7.21
N ASP A 145 -7.01 3.85 6.64
CA ASP A 145 -6.78 3.80 5.20
C ASP A 145 -5.96 2.57 4.80
N GLY A 146 -6.00 2.25 3.50
CA GLY A 146 -5.20 1.19 2.91
C GLY A 146 -4.16 1.73 1.93
N SER A 147 -2.94 1.21 1.99
CA SER A 147 -1.88 1.56 1.04
C SER A 147 -1.43 0.33 0.26
N THR A 148 -1.80 0.29 -1.02
CA THR A 148 -1.37 -0.78 -1.94
C THR A 148 -0.04 -0.43 -2.58
N HIS A 149 0.98 -1.21 -2.26
CA HIS A 149 2.34 -1.00 -2.75
C HIS A 149 3.09 -2.35 -2.89
N ARG A 150 4.30 -2.33 -3.49
CA ARG A 150 5.25 -3.45 -3.41
C ARG A 150 6.01 -3.32 -2.09
N TRP A 151 5.42 -3.80 -1.02
CA TRP A 151 5.99 -3.68 0.31
C TRP A 151 7.15 -4.66 0.57
N PHE A 152 7.03 -5.86 0.03
CA PHE A 152 8.02 -6.93 0.09
C PHE A 152 7.85 -7.82 -1.14
N GLY A 153 8.97 -8.25 -1.74
CA GLY A 153 8.96 -9.04 -2.98
C GLY A 153 8.36 -8.29 -4.18
N ASP A 154 8.00 -9.03 -5.23
CA ASP A 154 7.55 -8.46 -6.50
C ASP A 154 6.05 -8.18 -6.57
N LYS A 155 5.25 -8.86 -5.74
CA LYS A 155 3.79 -8.73 -5.74
C LYS A 155 3.34 -7.53 -4.92
N LYS A 156 2.29 -6.87 -5.40
CA LYS A 156 1.62 -5.83 -4.62
C LYS A 156 0.88 -6.46 -3.45
N SER A 157 0.97 -5.84 -2.30
CA SER A 157 0.15 -6.12 -1.11
C SER A 157 -0.41 -4.81 -0.55
N CYS A 158 -1.39 -4.89 0.32
CA CYS A 158 -2.01 -3.73 0.93
C CYS A 158 -1.66 -3.68 2.41
N LEU A 159 -1.11 -2.58 2.88
CA LEU A 159 -0.99 -2.27 4.28
C LEU A 159 -2.22 -1.48 4.73
N ILE A 160 -3.07 -2.09 5.56
CA ILE A 160 -4.20 -1.39 6.18
C ILE A 160 -3.72 -0.87 7.53
N ALA A 161 -3.92 0.42 7.77
CA ALA A 161 -3.45 1.09 8.98
C ALA A 161 -4.55 1.92 9.63
N MET A 162 -4.52 1.98 10.95
CA MET A 162 -5.25 2.93 11.77
C MET A 162 -4.26 3.77 12.56
N ILE A 163 -4.44 5.09 12.52
CA ILE A 163 -3.60 6.04 13.26
C ILE A 163 -4.47 6.89 14.17
N ASP A 164 -4.08 7.01 15.42
CA ASP A 164 -4.75 7.90 16.36
C ASP A 164 -4.39 9.36 16.05
N ASP A 165 -5.41 10.19 15.92
CA ASP A 165 -5.25 11.59 15.52
C ASP A 165 -4.57 12.44 16.58
N ALA A 166 -4.74 12.11 17.85
CA ALA A 166 -4.19 12.86 18.97
C ALA A 166 -2.68 12.68 19.10
N ASN A 167 -2.20 11.45 19.10
CA ASN A 167 -0.81 11.12 19.43
C ASN A 167 -0.01 10.49 18.28
N SER A 168 -0.66 10.11 17.16
CA SER A 168 -0.06 9.38 16.04
C SER A 168 0.39 7.95 16.37
N ASP A 169 -0.11 7.33 17.45
CA ASP A 169 0.10 5.88 17.62
C ASP A 169 -0.58 5.14 16.48
N ILE A 170 0.06 4.09 15.96
CA ILE A 170 -0.39 3.37 14.78
C ILE A 170 -0.61 1.89 15.06
N HIS A 171 -1.63 1.35 14.45
CA HIS A 171 -1.84 -0.07 14.33
C HIS A 171 -2.00 -0.41 12.84
N ALA A 172 -1.23 -1.35 12.33
CA ALA A 172 -1.23 -1.67 10.91
C ALA A 172 -0.96 -3.14 10.67
N GLU A 173 -1.54 -3.71 9.60
CA GLU A 173 -1.35 -5.10 9.22
C GLU A 173 -1.39 -5.25 7.69
N PHE A 174 -0.55 -6.15 7.14
CA PHE A 174 -0.50 -6.45 5.72
C PHE A 174 -1.55 -7.48 5.32
N PHE A 175 -2.16 -7.23 4.16
CA PHE A 175 -3.15 -8.09 3.49
C PHE A 175 -2.83 -8.23 2.00
N PRO A 176 -3.34 -9.27 1.31
CA PRO A 176 -3.18 -9.41 -0.14
C PRO A 176 -3.77 -8.23 -0.92
N SER A 177 -4.90 -7.68 -0.43
CA SER A 177 -5.60 -6.54 -1.00
C SER A 177 -6.41 -5.81 0.07
N GLU A 178 -6.86 -4.61 -0.22
CA GLU A 178 -7.78 -3.87 0.64
C GLU A 178 -9.17 -4.51 0.59
N THR A 179 -9.61 -5.05 1.72
CA THR A 179 -10.92 -5.71 1.85
C THR A 179 -11.63 -5.25 3.11
N THR A 180 -12.96 -5.34 3.11
CA THR A 180 -13.76 -5.07 4.31
C THR A 180 -13.36 -5.97 5.49
N GLU A 181 -13.04 -7.23 5.22
CA GLU A 181 -12.58 -8.18 6.23
C GLU A 181 -11.23 -7.76 6.84
N GLY A 182 -10.30 -7.26 6.01
CA GLY A 182 -9.03 -6.72 6.48
C GLY A 182 -9.19 -5.48 7.34
N CYS A 183 -10.04 -4.53 6.91
CA CYS A 183 -10.37 -3.34 7.70
C CYS A 183 -11.01 -3.69 9.04
N MET A 184 -11.96 -4.63 9.07
CA MET A 184 -12.58 -5.13 10.31
C MET A 184 -11.56 -5.79 11.24
N LYS A 185 -10.61 -6.57 10.68
CA LYS A 185 -9.58 -7.23 11.46
C LYS A 185 -8.65 -6.22 12.15
N VAL A 186 -8.22 -5.19 11.42
CA VAL A 186 -7.39 -4.11 11.97
C VAL A 186 -8.16 -3.32 13.03
N MET A 187 -9.44 -2.96 12.77
CA MET A 187 -10.30 -2.29 13.74
C MET A 187 -10.48 -3.14 15.01
N ARG A 188 -10.77 -4.42 14.85
CA ARG A 188 -10.89 -5.36 15.97
C ARG A 188 -9.63 -5.39 16.83
N SER A 189 -8.47 -5.51 16.22
CA SER A 189 -7.18 -5.55 16.94
C SER A 189 -6.93 -4.27 17.74
N VAL A 190 -7.36 -3.11 17.22
CA VAL A 190 -7.31 -1.84 17.98
C VAL A 190 -8.27 -1.87 19.16
N VAL A 191 -9.52 -2.30 18.95
CA VAL A 191 -10.54 -2.39 19.98
C VAL A 191 -10.17 -3.37 21.09
N GLU A 192 -9.61 -4.53 20.73
CA GLU A 192 -9.12 -5.52 21.71
C GLU A 192 -7.97 -4.99 22.55
N LYS A 193 -7.09 -4.18 21.95
CA LYS A 193 -5.87 -3.70 22.60
C LYS A 193 -6.09 -2.46 23.46
N TYR A 194 -6.88 -1.51 22.98
CA TYR A 194 -7.01 -0.19 23.62
C TYR A 194 -8.43 0.05 24.15
N GLY A 195 -9.44 -0.61 23.60
CA GLY A 195 -10.85 -0.35 23.83
C GLY A 195 -11.54 0.26 22.61
N VAL A 196 -12.83 0.51 22.76
CA VAL A 196 -13.66 1.14 21.73
C VAL A 196 -13.32 2.63 21.68
N PHE A 197 -13.00 3.13 20.49
CA PHE A 197 -12.75 4.55 20.23
C PHE A 197 -14.01 5.25 19.75
N LYS A 198 -14.06 6.59 19.81
CA LYS A 198 -15.29 7.35 19.57
C LYS A 198 -15.60 7.51 18.08
N THR A 199 -14.62 7.87 17.26
CA THR A 199 -14.88 8.24 15.87
C THR A 199 -13.88 7.60 14.90
N LEU A 200 -14.40 7.04 13.81
CA LEU A 200 -13.63 6.52 12.68
C LEU A 200 -13.66 7.51 11.51
N TYR A 201 -12.50 8.04 11.14
CA TYR A 201 -12.35 8.99 10.03
C TYR A 201 -11.80 8.30 8.79
N VAL A 202 -12.60 8.21 7.73
CA VAL A 202 -12.31 7.43 6.51
C VAL A 202 -12.58 8.25 5.26
N ASP A 203 -12.13 7.77 4.11
CA ASP A 203 -12.55 8.31 2.83
C ASP A 203 -13.96 7.80 2.43
N ARG A 204 -14.43 8.27 1.27
CA ARG A 204 -15.72 7.84 0.71
C ARG A 204 -15.62 6.56 -0.12
N ALA A 205 -14.67 5.69 0.18
CA ALA A 205 -14.54 4.41 -0.51
C ALA A 205 -15.76 3.50 -0.24
N GLY A 206 -16.05 2.62 -1.20
CA GLY A 206 -17.20 1.74 -1.10
C GLY A 206 -17.20 0.77 0.10
N ILE A 207 -16.05 0.50 0.68
CA ILE A 207 -15.87 -0.31 1.90
C ILE A 207 -16.56 0.35 3.09
N PHE A 208 -16.49 1.67 3.20
CA PHE A 208 -17.03 2.44 4.31
C PHE A 208 -18.44 2.98 4.07
N GLY A 209 -19.03 2.74 2.88
CA GLY A 209 -20.40 3.17 2.60
C GLY A 209 -20.52 4.66 2.22
N GLY A 210 -19.99 5.09 1.14
CA GLY A 210 -20.13 6.48 0.67
C GLY A 210 -21.54 6.79 0.12
N PRO A 211 -21.87 8.07 -0.13
CA PRO A 211 -23.22 8.57 -0.47
C PRO A 211 -23.81 8.02 -1.78
N LYS A 212 -23.07 7.25 -2.57
CA LYS A 212 -23.56 6.62 -3.80
C LYS A 212 -24.12 5.22 -3.62
N ARG A 213 -24.10 4.63 -2.41
CA ARG A 213 -24.66 3.31 -2.12
C ARG A 213 -25.81 3.43 -1.13
N CYS A 214 -26.98 3.01 -1.57
CA CYS A 214 -28.21 2.95 -0.74
C CYS A 214 -28.17 1.86 0.34
N ASN A 215 -27.15 1.01 0.39
CA ASN A 215 -27.05 -0.08 1.36
C ASN A 215 -25.96 0.21 2.39
N PHE A 216 -26.29 0.00 3.63
CA PHE A 216 -25.38 0.02 4.79
C PHE A 216 -24.16 -0.86 4.51
N SER A 217 -22.96 -0.30 4.60
CA SER A 217 -21.75 -1.11 4.45
C SER A 217 -21.54 -1.99 5.69
N GLN A 218 -20.82 -3.08 5.52
CA GLN A 218 -20.48 -3.95 6.65
C GLN A 218 -19.64 -3.24 7.73
N MET A 219 -18.80 -2.31 7.31
CA MET A 219 -18.04 -1.48 8.25
C MET A 219 -18.93 -0.52 9.04
N GLN A 220 -19.92 0.11 8.38
CA GLN A 220 -20.92 0.94 9.07
C GLN A 220 -21.70 0.14 10.13
N ARG A 221 -22.16 -1.06 9.76
CA ARG A 221 -22.83 -1.94 10.70
C ARG A 221 -21.96 -2.27 11.91
N ALA A 222 -20.70 -2.67 11.70
CA ALA A 222 -19.79 -3.02 12.77
C ALA A 222 -19.49 -1.83 13.68
N CYS A 223 -19.30 -0.65 13.10
CA CYS A 223 -19.11 0.58 13.86
C CYS A 223 -20.36 0.96 14.67
N GLU A 224 -21.55 0.84 14.07
CA GLU A 224 -22.81 1.13 14.77
C GLU A 224 -23.04 0.17 15.95
N GLU A 225 -22.80 -1.14 15.77
CA GLU A 225 -22.89 -2.14 16.83
C GLU A 225 -21.88 -1.88 17.98
N LEU A 226 -20.75 -1.24 17.69
CA LEU A 226 -19.74 -0.82 18.69
C LEU A 226 -19.97 0.58 19.26
N GLY A 227 -20.91 1.35 18.73
CA GLY A 227 -21.13 2.75 19.12
C GLY A 227 -20.06 3.71 18.57
N ILE A 228 -19.38 3.34 17.48
CA ILE A 228 -18.35 4.15 16.82
C ILE A 228 -19.01 5.01 15.73
N GLU A 229 -18.82 6.32 15.79
CA GLU A 229 -19.26 7.25 14.76
C GLU A 229 -18.33 7.21 13.55
N ILE A 230 -18.90 7.20 12.32
CA ILE A 230 -18.08 7.29 11.10
C ILE A 230 -18.17 8.69 10.53
N ILE A 231 -17.01 9.32 10.30
CA ILE A 231 -16.89 10.61 9.63
C ILE A 231 -16.19 10.40 8.28
N PHE A 232 -16.85 10.85 7.21
CA PHE A 232 -16.28 10.80 5.86
C PHE A 232 -15.48 12.05 5.55
N ALA A 233 -14.24 11.88 5.11
CA ALA A 233 -13.38 12.97 4.68
C ALA A 233 -14.03 13.74 3.52
N SER A 234 -14.17 15.06 3.69
CA SER A 234 -14.68 15.95 2.63
C SER A 234 -13.66 16.21 1.54
N SER A 235 -12.38 16.08 1.87
CA SER A 235 -11.25 16.29 0.97
C SER A 235 -10.08 15.39 1.29
N PRO A 236 -9.21 15.06 0.32
CA PRO A 236 -7.98 14.29 0.56
C PRO A 236 -7.12 14.89 1.67
N GLN A 237 -7.03 16.23 1.73
CA GLN A 237 -6.23 16.94 2.74
C GLN A 237 -6.67 16.66 4.18
N GLY A 238 -7.93 16.24 4.40
CA GLY A 238 -8.44 15.85 5.70
C GLY A 238 -7.73 14.63 6.30
N LYS A 239 -7.21 13.73 5.46
CA LYS A 239 -6.48 12.50 5.84
C LYS A 239 -4.96 12.68 5.91
N GLY A 240 -4.45 13.89 5.89
CA GLY A 240 -3.00 14.16 5.78
C GLY A 240 -2.10 13.58 6.90
N ARG A 241 -2.66 13.00 7.98
CA ARG A 241 -1.86 12.28 9.00
C ARG A 241 -1.58 10.86 8.54
N ILE A 242 -2.61 10.13 8.12
CA ILE A 242 -2.42 8.76 7.67
C ILE A 242 -1.65 8.72 6.33
N GLU A 243 -1.85 9.71 5.43
CA GLU A 243 -1.06 9.84 4.20
C GLU A 243 0.44 9.98 4.52
N ARG A 244 0.80 10.88 5.45
CA ARG A 244 2.20 11.02 5.89
C ARG A 244 2.72 9.81 6.66
N ALA A 245 1.84 9.07 7.33
CA ALA A 245 2.22 7.80 7.93
C ALA A 245 2.62 6.79 6.86
N PHE A 246 1.85 6.68 5.79
CA PHE A 246 2.21 5.81 4.67
C PHE A 246 3.47 6.25 3.95
N ASP A 247 3.67 7.56 3.73
CA ASP A 247 4.93 8.08 3.18
C ASP A 247 6.13 7.63 4.02
N THR A 248 6.02 7.73 5.35
CA THR A 248 7.09 7.30 6.27
C THR A 248 7.28 5.79 6.27
N LEU A 249 6.18 5.01 6.25
CA LEU A 249 6.23 3.56 6.19
C LEU A 249 6.85 3.08 4.88
N GLN A 250 6.48 3.66 3.75
CA GLN A 250 7.08 3.32 2.45
C GLN A 250 8.56 3.66 2.40
N ASP A 251 8.95 4.81 2.93
CA ASP A 251 10.33 5.29 2.91
C ASP A 251 11.27 4.50 3.85
N ARG A 252 10.73 3.92 4.95
CA ARG A 252 11.55 3.23 5.96
C ARG A 252 11.32 1.73 6.06
N LEU A 253 10.07 1.30 6.10
CA LEU A 253 9.75 -0.11 6.33
C LEU A 253 10.17 -1.01 5.15
N ILE A 254 10.03 -0.53 3.91
CA ILE A 254 10.43 -1.30 2.72
C ILE A 254 11.93 -1.66 2.75
N PRO A 255 12.86 -0.69 2.93
CA PRO A 255 14.27 -1.01 3.08
C PRO A 255 14.57 -1.93 4.26
N GLU A 256 13.91 -1.75 5.39
CA GLU A 256 14.12 -2.60 6.57
C GLU A 256 13.69 -4.05 6.32
N LEU A 257 12.53 -4.27 5.69
CA LEU A 257 12.09 -5.61 5.31
C LEU A 257 13.08 -6.28 4.36
N ARG A 258 13.62 -5.54 3.39
CA ARG A 258 14.66 -6.03 2.47
C ARG A 258 15.95 -6.38 3.21
N LEU A 259 16.44 -5.51 4.09
CA LEU A 259 17.67 -5.74 4.84
C LEU A 259 17.57 -6.95 5.78
N ASN A 260 16.37 -7.26 6.26
CA ASN A 260 16.12 -8.44 7.09
C ASN A 260 15.70 -9.67 6.26
N ASN A 261 15.78 -9.62 4.92
CA ASN A 261 15.40 -10.70 4.00
C ASN A 261 13.95 -11.19 4.18
N ILE A 262 13.02 -10.29 4.55
CA ILE A 262 11.61 -10.61 4.74
C ILE A 262 10.88 -10.41 3.41
N THR A 263 10.40 -11.51 2.83
CA THR A 263 9.74 -11.53 1.51
C THR A 263 8.31 -12.04 1.56
N ASP A 264 7.85 -12.51 2.72
CA ASP A 264 6.49 -13.02 2.91
C ASP A 264 5.67 -12.13 3.86
N MET A 265 4.35 -12.28 3.76
CA MET A 265 3.40 -11.46 4.52
C MET A 265 3.41 -11.76 6.02
N THR A 266 3.63 -13.00 6.40
CA THR A 266 3.63 -13.42 7.80
C THR A 266 4.83 -12.83 8.52
N GLY A 267 6.01 -12.96 7.92
CA GLY A 267 7.25 -12.34 8.40
C GLY A 267 7.15 -10.81 8.45
N ALA A 268 6.56 -10.19 7.41
CA ALA A 268 6.37 -8.75 7.37
C ALA A 268 5.42 -8.26 8.49
N ASN A 269 4.32 -8.96 8.75
CA ASN A 269 3.42 -8.65 9.85
C ASN A 269 4.10 -8.82 11.21
N SER A 270 4.86 -9.89 11.39
CA SER A 270 5.61 -10.12 12.63
C SER A 270 6.64 -9.02 12.88
N TYR A 271 7.43 -8.66 11.86
CA TYR A 271 8.42 -7.59 11.93
C TYR A 271 7.77 -6.24 12.25
N LEU A 272 6.68 -5.90 11.55
CA LEU A 272 5.94 -4.66 11.73
C LEU A 272 5.44 -4.51 13.18
N GLN A 273 4.82 -5.56 13.74
CA GLN A 273 4.21 -5.52 15.07
C GLN A 273 5.23 -5.57 16.21
N HIS A 274 6.28 -6.39 16.10
CA HIS A 274 7.18 -6.67 17.21
C HIS A 274 8.49 -5.86 17.15
N VAL A 275 8.88 -5.36 15.97
CA VAL A 275 10.13 -4.62 15.79
C VAL A 275 9.87 -3.18 15.36
N PHE A 276 9.29 -2.98 14.18
CA PHE A 276 9.21 -1.65 13.58
C PHE A 276 8.34 -0.68 14.39
N ILE A 277 7.11 -1.06 14.73
CA ILE A 277 6.20 -0.19 15.48
C ILE A 277 6.78 0.13 16.87
N PRO A 278 7.22 -0.84 17.70
CA PRO A 278 7.73 -0.53 19.03
C PRO A 278 9.06 0.25 19.02
N GLN A 279 10.01 -0.16 18.18
CA GLN A 279 11.38 0.36 18.24
C GLN A 279 11.55 1.66 17.45
N PHE A 280 10.86 1.82 16.32
CA PHE A 280 10.97 3.01 15.50
C PHE A 280 9.75 3.92 15.64
N TRP A 281 8.53 3.44 15.33
CA TRP A 281 7.35 4.30 15.24
C TRP A 281 7.03 4.97 16.58
N ARG A 282 6.88 4.19 17.63
CA ARG A 282 6.53 4.71 18.96
C ARG A 282 7.60 5.59 19.54
N LYS A 283 8.86 5.23 19.34
CA LYS A 283 10.00 6.00 19.86
C LYS A 283 10.14 7.37 19.20
N ASN A 284 9.88 7.47 17.89
CA ASN A 284 10.24 8.65 17.11
C ASN A 284 9.05 9.47 16.60
N LEU A 285 7.87 8.87 16.43
CA LEU A 285 6.75 9.50 15.73
C LEU A 285 5.51 9.69 16.60
N VAL A 286 5.36 8.94 17.68
CA VAL A 286 4.30 9.15 18.64
C VAL A 286 4.60 10.40 19.45
N VAL A 287 3.63 11.29 19.54
CA VAL A 287 3.72 12.55 20.26
C VAL A 287 2.81 12.53 21.47
N LYS A 288 3.13 13.36 22.48
CA LYS A 288 2.26 13.52 23.65
C LYS A 288 0.96 14.21 23.21
N SER A 289 -0.18 13.66 23.63
CA SER A 289 -1.50 14.26 23.49
C SER A 289 -1.67 15.52 24.37
N LYS A 290 -2.68 16.35 24.08
CA LYS A 290 -2.97 17.53 24.89
C LYS A 290 -3.40 17.15 26.31
N THR A 291 -4.20 16.09 26.43
CA THR A 291 -4.63 15.53 27.71
C THR A 291 -3.89 14.23 28.01
N SER A 292 -3.72 13.90 29.28
CA SER A 292 -3.19 12.60 29.72
C SER A 292 -4.24 11.50 29.69
N ASP A 293 -5.51 11.87 29.70
CA ASP A 293 -6.63 10.93 29.76
C ASP A 293 -6.89 10.34 28.35
N THR A 294 -7.49 9.18 28.31
CA THR A 294 -7.87 8.47 27.10
C THR A 294 -9.38 8.37 27.00
N GLU A 295 -9.88 8.49 25.77
CA GLU A 295 -11.31 8.32 25.45
C GLU A 295 -11.61 6.89 24.92
N TYR A 296 -10.65 5.98 25.02
CA TYR A 296 -10.93 4.58 24.76
C TYR A 296 -11.78 3.98 25.88
N VAL A 297 -12.90 3.39 25.50
CA VAL A 297 -13.83 2.72 26.42
C VAL A 297 -13.51 1.22 26.46
N PRO A 298 -13.25 0.63 27.63
CA PRO A 298 -13.02 -0.81 27.73
C PRO A 298 -14.17 -1.62 27.11
N VAL A 299 -13.83 -2.67 26.37
CA VAL A 299 -14.84 -3.56 25.77
C VAL A 299 -15.61 -4.28 26.86
N SER A 300 -16.95 -4.18 26.83
CA SER A 300 -17.79 -4.92 27.76
C SER A 300 -17.62 -6.43 27.58
N ARG A 301 -17.60 -7.19 28.69
CA ARG A 301 -17.59 -8.66 28.66
C ARG A 301 -18.78 -9.29 27.91
N TYR A 302 -19.83 -8.52 27.68
CA TYR A 302 -20.99 -8.96 26.92
C TYR A 302 -20.89 -8.66 25.42
N THR A 303 -19.86 -7.91 25.01
CA THR A 303 -19.64 -7.55 23.59
C THR A 303 -18.88 -8.67 22.90
N ASN A 304 -19.54 -9.33 21.95
CA ASN A 304 -18.93 -10.37 21.16
C ASN A 304 -18.29 -9.80 19.89
N LEU A 305 -17.00 -9.52 19.93
CA LEU A 305 -16.25 -8.99 18.77
C LEU A 305 -16.17 -9.99 17.61
N ASP A 306 -16.24 -11.31 17.87
CA ASP A 306 -16.31 -12.32 16.80
C ASP A 306 -17.60 -12.23 16.00
N ASP A 307 -18.65 -11.72 16.60
CA ASP A 307 -19.96 -11.54 15.97
C ASP A 307 -20.10 -10.17 15.28
N ILE A 308 -19.45 -9.15 15.85
CA ILE A 308 -19.52 -7.78 15.33
C ILE A 308 -18.53 -7.59 14.15
N CYS A 309 -17.27 -7.97 14.35
CA CYS A 309 -16.21 -7.75 13.36
C CYS A 309 -16.13 -8.86 12.30
N ILE A 310 -17.28 -9.27 11.77
CA ILE A 310 -17.43 -10.30 10.74
C ILE A 310 -18.34 -9.81 9.62
N THR A 311 -18.16 -10.32 8.41
CA THR A 311 -19.06 -9.99 7.29
C THR A 311 -20.34 -10.79 7.40
N LYS A 312 -21.50 -10.12 7.51
CA LYS A 312 -22.84 -10.70 7.54
C LYS A 312 -23.53 -10.49 6.20
N VAL A 313 -23.93 -11.58 5.54
CA VAL A 313 -24.61 -11.55 4.25
C VAL A 313 -25.96 -12.22 4.40
N TYR A 314 -27.02 -11.55 3.95
CA TYR A 314 -28.36 -12.12 3.98
C TYR A 314 -28.71 -12.80 2.65
N ARG A 315 -29.24 -14.00 2.71
CA ARG A 315 -29.75 -14.75 1.56
C ARG A 315 -31.20 -15.20 1.80
N LYS A 316 -31.98 -15.17 0.73
CA LYS A 316 -33.35 -15.70 0.76
C LYS A 316 -33.30 -17.22 0.55
N VAL A 317 -33.98 -17.96 1.39
CA VAL A 317 -34.14 -19.42 1.27
C VAL A 317 -35.18 -19.72 0.20
N ARG A 318 -34.88 -20.65 -0.70
CA ARG A 318 -35.81 -21.14 -1.72
C ARG A 318 -36.90 -22.05 -1.10
N ASN A 319 -37.92 -22.41 -1.89
CA ASN A 319 -39.01 -23.28 -1.43
C ASN A 319 -38.55 -24.71 -1.06
N ASP A 320 -37.45 -25.16 -1.66
CA ASP A 320 -36.80 -26.44 -1.41
C ASP A 320 -35.78 -26.40 -0.25
N HIS A 321 -35.81 -25.35 0.58
CA HIS A 321 -34.89 -25.12 1.68
C HIS A 321 -33.43 -24.98 1.25
N THR A 322 -33.16 -24.61 -0.01
CA THR A 322 -31.82 -24.30 -0.49
C THR A 322 -31.56 -22.80 -0.57
N PHE A 323 -30.30 -22.43 -0.57
CA PHE A 323 -29.83 -21.05 -0.86
C PHE A 323 -28.50 -21.05 -1.61
N SER A 324 -28.28 -20.02 -2.42
CA SER A 324 -27.03 -19.87 -3.16
C SER A 324 -26.06 -18.93 -2.45
N TYR A 325 -24.79 -19.34 -2.30
CA TYR A 325 -23.72 -18.53 -1.73
C TYR A 325 -22.38 -18.83 -2.42
N ARG A 326 -21.65 -17.79 -2.83
CA ARG A 326 -20.36 -17.91 -3.55
C ARG A 326 -20.40 -18.85 -4.75
N GLY A 327 -21.48 -18.83 -5.52
CA GLY A 327 -21.63 -19.67 -6.72
C GLY A 327 -22.00 -21.13 -6.46
N LYS A 328 -22.20 -21.52 -5.20
CA LYS A 328 -22.58 -22.86 -4.78
C LYS A 328 -23.98 -22.89 -4.20
N LEU A 329 -24.62 -24.03 -4.27
CA LEU A 329 -25.92 -24.28 -3.69
C LEU A 329 -25.77 -25.05 -2.37
N TYR A 330 -26.51 -24.65 -1.35
CA TYR A 330 -26.50 -25.27 -0.02
C TYR A 330 -27.90 -25.62 0.41
N PHE A 331 -28.06 -26.79 1.01
CA PHE A 331 -29.29 -27.27 1.62
C PHE A 331 -29.23 -27.09 3.14
N ILE A 332 -30.36 -26.76 3.77
CA ILE A 332 -30.47 -26.57 5.22
C ILE A 332 -30.93 -27.85 5.87
N ASP A 333 -30.00 -28.54 6.56
CA ASP A 333 -30.26 -29.86 7.22
C ASP A 333 -30.83 -29.72 8.63
N SER A 334 -30.94 -28.51 9.17
CA SER A 334 -31.37 -28.31 10.55
C SER A 334 -32.85 -28.66 10.75
N PRO A 335 -33.21 -29.42 11.80
CA PRO A 335 -34.60 -29.68 12.13
C PRO A 335 -35.29 -28.39 12.59
N LEU A 336 -36.20 -27.89 11.79
CA LEU A 336 -36.95 -26.68 12.06
C LEU A 336 -38.40 -27.04 12.36
N LYS A 337 -38.99 -26.40 13.38
CA LYS A 337 -40.40 -26.59 13.72
C LYS A 337 -41.34 -26.10 12.60
N HIS A 338 -40.90 -25.11 11.82
CA HIS A 338 -41.66 -24.52 10.72
C HIS A 338 -40.74 -24.33 9.50
N SER A 339 -41.35 -24.32 8.31
CA SER A 339 -40.63 -24.02 7.08
C SER A 339 -40.08 -22.60 7.10
N ILE A 340 -38.82 -22.45 6.70
CA ILE A 340 -38.16 -21.16 6.52
C ILE A 340 -38.08 -20.76 5.04
N ALA A 341 -38.83 -21.43 4.18
CA ALA A 341 -38.91 -21.06 2.77
C ALA A 341 -39.31 -19.58 2.62
N ASN A 342 -38.66 -18.90 1.68
CA ASN A 342 -38.84 -17.47 1.43
C ASN A 342 -38.35 -16.52 2.55
N GLN A 343 -37.87 -17.03 3.66
CA GLN A 343 -37.27 -16.23 4.74
C GLN A 343 -35.83 -15.86 4.42
N LYS A 344 -35.29 -14.81 5.10
CA LYS A 344 -33.91 -14.39 5.00
C LYS A 344 -33.11 -15.08 6.09
N ILE A 345 -32.01 -15.74 5.70
CA ILE A 345 -31.01 -16.29 6.59
C ILE A 345 -29.80 -15.39 6.58
N GLU A 346 -29.04 -15.36 7.69
CA GLU A 346 -27.81 -14.63 7.84
C GLU A 346 -26.62 -15.61 7.68
N ILE A 347 -25.70 -15.25 6.82
CA ILE A 347 -24.46 -16.00 6.56
C ILE A 347 -23.31 -15.15 7.11
N ARG A 348 -22.53 -15.71 8.03
CA ARG A 348 -21.36 -15.09 8.65
C ARG A 348 -20.10 -15.70 8.06
N SER A 349 -19.25 -14.88 7.42
CA SER A 349 -17.98 -15.34 6.88
C SER A 349 -16.93 -15.41 7.98
N GLY A 350 -16.54 -16.64 8.39
CA GLY A 350 -15.52 -16.88 9.40
C GLY A 350 -14.09 -16.92 8.85
N LYS A 351 -13.13 -17.13 9.75
CA LYS A 351 -11.72 -17.44 9.42
C LYS A 351 -11.66 -18.69 8.53
N ASN A 352 -10.76 -18.73 7.56
CA ASN A 352 -10.50 -19.89 6.68
C ASN A 352 -11.57 -20.19 5.61
N LYS A 353 -12.24 -19.17 5.08
CA LYS A 353 -13.28 -19.32 4.03
C LYS A 353 -14.50 -20.19 4.43
N ARG A 354 -14.55 -20.68 5.66
CA ARG A 354 -15.75 -21.31 6.22
C ARG A 354 -16.77 -20.24 6.56
N PHE A 355 -18.02 -20.59 6.51
CA PHE A 355 -19.11 -19.71 6.91
C PHE A 355 -20.09 -20.46 7.79
N ASP A 356 -20.74 -19.73 8.67
CA ASP A 356 -21.83 -20.21 9.50
C ASP A 356 -23.13 -19.57 9.03
N THR A 357 -24.21 -20.31 9.15
CA THR A 357 -25.54 -19.86 8.71
C THR A 357 -26.46 -19.76 9.93
N TYR A 358 -27.20 -18.64 10.00
CA TYR A 358 -28.08 -18.35 11.15
C TYR A 358 -29.48 -17.96 10.67
N PHE A 359 -30.47 -18.37 11.44
CA PHE A 359 -31.87 -17.91 11.31
C PHE A 359 -32.37 -17.52 12.68
N ALA A 360 -32.88 -16.30 12.83
CA ALA A 360 -33.36 -15.75 14.11
C ALA A 360 -32.42 -16.01 15.31
N GLY A 361 -31.08 -15.82 15.08
CA GLY A 361 -30.04 -16.03 16.09
C GLY A 361 -29.63 -17.50 16.33
N ARG A 362 -30.33 -18.47 15.73
CA ARG A 362 -30.02 -19.90 15.85
C ARG A 362 -29.12 -20.34 14.70
N GLN A 363 -28.02 -21.01 15.00
CA GLN A 363 -27.14 -21.59 13.99
C GLN A 363 -27.81 -22.74 13.26
N LEU A 364 -27.69 -22.78 11.93
CA LEU A 364 -28.19 -23.80 11.06
C LEU A 364 -27.09 -24.67 10.52
N GLN A 365 -27.31 -25.97 10.42
CA GLN A 365 -26.43 -26.89 9.71
C GLN A 365 -26.80 -26.85 8.21
N VAL A 366 -25.77 -26.83 7.37
CA VAL A 366 -25.96 -26.74 5.91
C VAL A 366 -25.00 -27.70 5.21
N THR A 367 -25.49 -28.32 4.14
CA THR A 367 -24.75 -29.25 3.30
C THR A 367 -24.64 -28.66 1.88
N GLU A 368 -23.46 -28.75 1.26
CA GLU A 368 -23.26 -28.34 -0.12
C GLU A 368 -24.00 -29.33 -1.04
N VAL A 369 -24.89 -28.81 -1.88
CA VAL A 369 -25.60 -29.61 -2.89
C VAL A 369 -24.74 -29.60 -4.15
N THR A 370 -24.15 -30.73 -4.48
CA THR A 370 -23.56 -30.98 -5.80
C THR A 370 -24.70 -31.17 -6.79
N GLU A 371 -25.04 -30.13 -7.54
CA GLU A 371 -25.91 -30.33 -8.73
C GLU A 371 -25.13 -31.31 -9.67
N PRO A 372 -25.78 -32.35 -10.18
CA PRO A 372 -25.19 -33.15 -11.23
C PRO A 372 -24.76 -32.20 -12.35
N GLU A 373 -23.58 -32.41 -12.90
CA GLU A 373 -23.07 -31.59 -14.00
C GLU A 373 -24.15 -31.45 -15.04
N LYS A 374 -24.54 -30.22 -15.35
CA LYS A 374 -25.50 -29.98 -16.44
C LYS A 374 -24.80 -30.48 -17.69
N VAL A 375 -25.32 -31.58 -18.24
CA VAL A 375 -24.89 -32.06 -19.56
C VAL A 375 -24.95 -30.87 -20.48
N SER A 376 -23.86 -30.57 -21.16
CA SER A 376 -23.76 -29.37 -22.00
C SER A 376 -24.91 -29.41 -23.03
N SER A 377 -25.38 -28.25 -23.47
CA SER A 377 -26.43 -28.20 -24.50
C SER A 377 -26.00 -28.98 -25.75
N GLU A 378 -24.71 -29.06 -26.04
CA GLU A 378 -24.13 -29.82 -27.14
C GLU A 378 -24.19 -31.34 -26.90
N ASP A 379 -23.88 -31.80 -25.68
CA ASP A 379 -23.98 -33.22 -25.33
C ASP A 379 -25.43 -33.72 -25.36
N ASN A 380 -26.38 -32.89 -24.92
CA ASN A 380 -27.81 -33.16 -25.04
C ASN A 380 -28.26 -33.25 -26.51
N GLU A 381 -27.71 -32.39 -27.38
CA GLU A 381 -28.03 -32.41 -28.81
C GLU A 381 -27.44 -33.65 -29.50
N ILE A 382 -26.24 -34.05 -29.14
CA ILE A 382 -25.60 -35.28 -29.60
C ILE A 382 -26.38 -36.50 -29.13
N GLN A 383 -26.80 -36.53 -27.87
CA GLN A 383 -27.58 -37.62 -27.29
C GLN A 383 -28.90 -37.81 -28.00
N LYS A 384 -29.64 -36.74 -28.32
CA LYS A 384 -30.84 -36.77 -29.13
C LYS A 384 -30.62 -37.31 -30.52
N LYS A 385 -29.50 -36.89 -31.19
CA LYS A 385 -29.15 -37.44 -32.53
C LYS A 385 -28.86 -38.93 -32.45
N LEU A 386 -28.19 -39.42 -31.42
CA LEU A 386 -27.88 -40.83 -31.20
C LEU A 386 -29.15 -41.64 -30.90
N GLU A 387 -30.09 -41.13 -30.13
CA GLU A 387 -31.37 -41.76 -29.82
C GLU A 387 -32.22 -41.98 -31.11
N VAL A 388 -32.25 -40.99 -32.00
CA VAL A 388 -32.91 -41.08 -33.27
C VAL A 388 -32.28 -42.13 -34.18
N LEU A 389 -30.95 -42.23 -34.19
CA LEU A 389 -30.25 -43.25 -34.96
C LEU A 389 -30.49 -44.69 -34.39
N ALA A 390 -30.45 -44.81 -33.06
CA ALA A 390 -30.73 -46.06 -32.37
C ALA A 390 -32.20 -46.53 -32.62
N LEU A 391 -33.15 -45.58 -32.67
CA LEU A 391 -34.52 -45.86 -33.02
C LEU A 391 -34.63 -46.37 -34.46
N ALA A 392 -33.91 -45.74 -35.41
CA ALA A 392 -33.93 -46.17 -36.80
C ALA A 392 -33.28 -47.55 -37.03
N ASP A 393 -32.26 -47.89 -36.21
CA ASP A 393 -31.62 -49.20 -36.24
C ASP A 393 -32.51 -50.28 -35.62
N ARG A 394 -33.20 -49.97 -34.52
CA ARG A 394 -34.14 -50.89 -33.86
C ARG A 394 -35.34 -51.22 -34.72
N LEU A 395 -35.86 -50.23 -35.44
CA LEU A 395 -37.07 -50.43 -36.31
C LEU A 395 -36.71 -51.01 -37.67
N GLY A 396 -35.43 -51.04 -38.04
CA GLY A 396 -34.98 -51.46 -39.37
C GLY A 396 -35.54 -50.60 -40.52
N ASN A 397 -36.26 -49.51 -40.19
CA ASN A 397 -36.99 -48.67 -41.14
C ASN A 397 -36.81 -47.18 -40.82
N VAL A 398 -36.00 -46.50 -41.63
CA VAL A 398 -35.70 -45.05 -41.48
C VAL A 398 -36.97 -44.19 -41.69
N ALA A 399 -37.90 -44.64 -42.53
CA ALA A 399 -39.13 -43.89 -42.76
C ALA A 399 -40.06 -43.85 -41.54
N GLU A 400 -40.11 -44.93 -40.77
CA GLU A 400 -40.89 -45.07 -39.57
C GLU A 400 -40.21 -44.32 -38.40
N ALA A 401 -38.88 -44.44 -38.28
CA ALA A 401 -38.11 -43.66 -37.33
C ALA A 401 -38.24 -42.13 -37.56
N SER A 402 -38.26 -41.69 -38.81
CA SER A 402 -38.53 -40.31 -39.19
C SER A 402 -39.92 -39.81 -38.73
N ARG A 403 -40.92 -40.62 -38.89
CA ARG A 403 -42.28 -40.26 -38.42
C ARG A 403 -42.40 -40.16 -36.90
N LEU A 404 -41.77 -41.08 -36.18
CA LEU A 404 -41.80 -41.13 -34.70
C LEU A 404 -40.93 -40.06 -34.05
N SER A 405 -39.79 -39.75 -34.62
CA SER A 405 -38.83 -38.78 -34.06
C SER A 405 -39.05 -37.33 -34.50
N GLY A 406 -39.83 -37.12 -35.58
CA GLY A 406 -40.01 -35.80 -36.21
C GLY A 406 -38.78 -35.31 -36.98
N VAL A 407 -37.74 -36.13 -37.11
CA VAL A 407 -36.46 -35.79 -37.85
C VAL A 407 -36.55 -36.28 -39.29
N SER A 408 -36.19 -35.45 -40.27
CA SER A 408 -36.25 -35.82 -41.68
C SER A 408 -35.37 -37.03 -42.02
N ARG A 409 -35.80 -37.85 -42.98
CA ARG A 409 -35.02 -39.02 -43.44
C ARG A 409 -33.61 -38.65 -43.89
N ASP A 410 -33.48 -37.53 -44.60
CA ASP A 410 -32.17 -37.03 -45.07
C ASP A 410 -31.23 -36.67 -43.91
N THR A 411 -31.77 -36.11 -42.84
CA THR A 411 -31.01 -35.81 -41.64
C THR A 411 -30.51 -37.09 -40.94
N ILE A 412 -31.36 -38.13 -40.87
CA ILE A 412 -30.98 -39.44 -40.32
C ILE A 412 -29.90 -40.09 -41.16
N TYR A 413 -29.99 -40.09 -42.48
CA TYR A 413 -28.95 -40.59 -43.35
C TYR A 413 -27.65 -39.77 -43.25
N ARG A 414 -27.74 -38.45 -43.15
CA ARG A 414 -26.58 -37.57 -42.96
C ARG A 414 -25.86 -37.87 -41.64
N HIS A 415 -26.59 -38.05 -40.56
CA HIS A 415 -26.01 -38.39 -39.27
C HIS A 415 -25.35 -39.78 -39.27
N ARG A 416 -25.96 -40.79 -39.94
CA ARG A 416 -25.34 -42.12 -40.16
C ARG A 416 -24.04 -42.02 -40.94
N LYS A 417 -24.01 -41.17 -41.98
CA LYS A 417 -22.79 -40.94 -42.78
C LYS A 417 -21.69 -40.30 -41.98
N LEU A 418 -22.01 -39.30 -41.18
CA LEU A 418 -21.06 -38.61 -40.31
C LEU A 418 -20.44 -39.55 -39.26
N ILE A 419 -21.25 -40.38 -38.60
CA ILE A 419 -20.71 -41.36 -37.65
C ILE A 419 -19.80 -42.40 -38.32
N LYS A 420 -20.14 -42.86 -39.52
CA LYS A 420 -19.27 -43.78 -40.27
C LYS A 420 -17.92 -43.18 -40.69
N GLN A 421 -17.90 -41.86 -40.87
CA GLN A 421 -16.69 -41.14 -41.35
C GLN A 421 -15.80 -40.65 -40.22
N GLY A 422 -16.34 -40.25 -39.06
CA GLY A 422 -15.57 -39.59 -38.01
C GLY A 422 -16.02 -39.94 -36.59
N GLY A 423 -16.83 -41.02 -36.38
CA GLY A 423 -17.31 -41.39 -35.05
C GLY A 423 -18.35 -40.42 -34.47
N ILE A 424 -18.65 -40.60 -33.19
CA ILE A 424 -19.66 -39.79 -32.47
C ILE A 424 -19.30 -38.30 -32.42
N GLU A 425 -18.02 -37.97 -32.37
CA GLU A 425 -17.55 -36.58 -32.33
C GLU A 425 -17.92 -35.77 -33.58
N SER A 426 -18.09 -36.43 -34.73
CA SER A 426 -18.50 -35.79 -35.97
C SER A 426 -19.94 -35.25 -35.96
N LEU A 427 -20.73 -35.60 -34.94
CA LEU A 427 -22.05 -35.03 -34.71
C LEU A 427 -22.06 -33.69 -33.99
N LYS A 428 -20.91 -33.24 -33.50
CA LYS A 428 -20.73 -31.87 -32.98
C LYS A 428 -20.95 -30.87 -34.09
N ARG A 429 -21.60 -29.76 -33.79
CA ARG A 429 -21.82 -28.67 -34.76
C ARG A 429 -20.45 -28.10 -35.14
N GLN A 430 -20.04 -28.16 -36.41
CA GLN A 430 -18.90 -27.39 -36.88
C GLN A 430 -19.31 -25.92 -36.83
N GLU A 431 -18.57 -25.09 -36.07
CA GLU A 431 -18.71 -23.66 -36.13
C GLU A 431 -18.43 -23.22 -37.59
N THR A 432 -19.45 -22.72 -38.25
CA THR A 432 -19.27 -21.99 -39.49
C THR A 432 -18.57 -20.67 -39.16
N PRO A 433 -17.44 -20.33 -39.78
CA PRO A 433 -16.81 -19.03 -39.60
C PRO A 433 -17.82 -17.94 -39.97
N ASP A 434 -18.02 -16.97 -39.11
CA ASP A 434 -18.85 -15.79 -39.30
C ASP A 434 -18.31 -14.99 -40.51
N LEU A 435 -18.96 -15.16 -41.68
CA LEU A 435 -18.75 -14.40 -42.92
C LEU A 435 -19.70 -13.19 -42.98
N HIS A 436 -19.77 -12.38 -41.93
CA HIS A 436 -20.48 -11.09 -42.01
C HIS A 436 -19.83 -10.03 -41.13
N HIS A 437 -18.67 -9.55 -41.58
CA HIS A 437 -18.25 -8.17 -41.30
C HIS A 437 -17.56 -7.58 -42.50
N LYS A 438 -18.37 -7.20 -43.50
CA LYS A 438 -17.99 -6.15 -44.47
C LYS A 438 -19.21 -5.28 -44.74
N ASN A 439 -18.96 -3.97 -44.63
CA ASN A 439 -19.76 -2.83 -45.07
C ASN A 439 -20.81 -2.27 -44.10
N ARG A 440 -20.36 -1.29 -43.31
CA ARG A 440 -21.01 0.06 -43.27
C ARG A 440 -19.94 1.09 -42.97
N THR A 441 -19.37 1.65 -44.01
CA THR A 441 -18.89 3.02 -44.12
C THR A 441 -20.11 3.90 -44.32
N GLU A 442 -20.30 4.84 -43.46
CA GLU A 442 -20.64 6.25 -43.68
C GLU A 442 -20.70 6.92 -42.30
#